data_a35f6bb481b3ba721a0e6fa1b18166e0
#
_entry.id   a35f6bb481b3ba721a0e6fa1b18166e0
#
_cell.length_a   1.000
_cell.length_b   1.000
_cell.length_c   1.000
_cell.angle_alpha   90.00
_cell.angle_beta   90.00
_cell.angle_gamma   90.00
#
_symmetry.space_group_name_H-M   'P 1'
#
loop_
_entity.id
_entity.type
_entity.pdbx_description
1 polymer ?
#
loop_
_entity_poly.entity_id
_entity_poly.type
_entity_poly.pdbx_seq_one_letter_code
_entity_poly.pdbx_strand_id
1 'polypeptide(L)'
;ICACLVGSEMCIRDSSDTEQYVYGLEAGRILRKIHSIPAPATQEDWEIRFNRKMDYKIKKYVECPIKYENGQAFIDYINENRHLLKNRPQVYQHGDYHIGNMMIGRGGQLHVIDFNRNDYGDPWEEFNRIVWCAQKAPLFASGMVNGYFDDNVPMEFWRLLALYISSNTLSSVYWAIPFGQDEVNTMLNQAKEVLSWYDNMRNPVPTWYFKGYYLQYIDGIPFKLKSTFDFSFMKEYGTVFKVYDDQDSGNICFGTEKDGQRYFVKFAGAPTEQYGGDPADAISRLKATLPIYSDLKHENLIELIEAKEIGDGFAMVFKWADGDCMGRMYPAAYRRFIQIPINDRLAVFSDILSFLECVVSRNYVAIDFYDGSIMYDFVNGKTTICDIDLFRKQPCVNDMGHMWGSSRFQSPEEHQLGADIDEITNVYTLGATAFALFGEYNRTREKWQLSDKLFEIVTRAVSDDRANRQQTIRQFTAEWEAAQ
;
A
#
# COMPACT_ATOMS: atom_id res chain seq x y z
N ILE A 1 18.78 13.94 -1.50
CA ILE A 1 18.59 15.01 -0.48
C ILE A 1 17.59 14.57 0.60
N CYS A 2 16.60 13.72 0.29
CA CYS A 2 15.66 13.16 1.32
C CYS A 2 16.33 12.35 2.44
N ALA A 3 17.59 11.95 2.30
CA ALA A 3 18.31 11.16 3.32
C ALA A 3 18.94 12.00 4.46
N CYS A 4 18.89 13.32 4.39
CA CYS A 4 19.63 14.20 5.30
C CYS A 4 18.77 14.98 6.30
N LEU A 5 17.43 14.88 6.25
CA LEU A 5 16.54 15.47 7.25
C LEU A 5 16.03 14.36 8.18
N VAL A 6 16.87 13.99 9.15
CA VAL A 6 16.57 13.01 10.20
C VAL A 6 15.58 13.62 11.18
N GLY A 7 14.34 13.17 11.14
CA GLY A 7 13.32 13.49 12.13
C GLY A 7 11.90 13.20 11.63
N SER A 8 11.40 11.98 11.82
CA SER A 8 9.96 11.59 11.77
C SER A 8 9.08 12.18 10.65
N GLU A 9 9.61 12.42 9.46
CA GLU A 9 8.83 12.85 8.30
C GLU A 9 8.42 11.63 7.50
N MET A 10 7.10 11.44 7.36
CA MET A 10 6.54 10.35 6.57
C MET A 10 6.77 10.64 5.08
N CYS A 11 7.28 9.66 4.34
CA CYS A 11 7.43 9.80 2.89
C CYS A 11 6.08 9.57 2.21
N ILE A 12 5.66 10.44 1.30
CA ILE A 12 4.38 10.33 0.56
C ILE A 12 4.17 8.93 -0.03
N ARG A 13 5.22 8.31 -0.56
CA ARG A 13 5.15 6.95 -1.14
C ARG A 13 4.85 5.84 -0.11
N ASP A 14 5.07 6.10 1.18
CA ASP A 14 4.86 5.13 2.27
C ASP A 14 3.49 5.36 2.96
N SER A 15 2.72 6.37 2.50
CA SER A 15 1.34 6.65 2.93
C SER A 15 0.35 5.67 2.28
N SER A 16 -0.85 5.55 2.86
CA SER A 16 -1.94 4.79 2.25
C SER A 16 -2.36 5.38 0.90
N ASP A 17 -3.05 4.59 0.10
CA ASP A 17 -3.56 5.00 -1.22
C ASP A 17 -4.42 6.26 -1.13
N THR A 18 -5.29 6.34 -0.15
CA THR A 18 -6.14 7.51 0.10
C THR A 18 -5.33 8.73 0.50
N GLU A 19 -4.36 8.59 1.40
CA GLU A 19 -3.46 9.67 1.78
C GLU A 19 -2.62 10.18 0.60
N GLN A 20 -2.07 9.27 -0.20
CA GLN A 20 -1.33 9.63 -1.42
C GLN A 20 -2.20 10.48 -2.36
N TYR A 21 -3.45 10.05 -2.58
CA TYR A 21 -4.39 10.79 -3.43
C TYR A 21 -4.71 12.18 -2.86
N VAL A 22 -4.98 12.29 -1.56
CA VAL A 22 -5.28 13.56 -0.88
C VAL A 22 -4.09 14.52 -0.90
N TYR A 23 -2.88 14.04 -0.63
CA TYR A 23 -1.66 14.87 -0.79
C TYR A 23 -1.46 15.31 -2.25
N GLY A 24 -1.82 14.46 -3.20
CA GLY A 24 -1.86 14.82 -4.61
C GLY A 24 -2.84 15.98 -4.87
N LEU A 25 -4.07 15.90 -4.37
CA LEU A 25 -5.06 16.98 -4.49
C LEU A 25 -4.51 18.32 -3.95
N GLU A 26 -3.85 18.27 -2.79
CA GLU A 26 -3.23 19.45 -2.19
C GLU A 26 -2.08 19.99 -3.05
N ALA A 27 -1.20 19.11 -3.56
CA ALA A 27 -0.11 19.48 -4.47
C ALA A 27 -0.65 20.18 -5.73
N GLY A 28 -1.73 19.64 -6.33
CA GLY A 28 -2.37 20.26 -7.48
C GLY A 28 -2.91 21.67 -7.19
N ARG A 29 -3.56 21.84 -6.04
CA ARG A 29 -4.07 23.16 -5.60
C ARG A 29 -2.95 24.16 -5.33
N ILE A 30 -1.86 23.72 -4.71
CA ILE A 30 -0.66 24.55 -4.50
C ILE A 30 -0.06 24.97 -5.85
N LEU A 31 0.09 24.03 -6.78
CA LEU A 31 0.61 24.35 -8.11
C LEU A 31 -0.26 25.36 -8.85
N ARG A 32 -1.60 25.20 -8.81
CA ARG A 32 -2.52 26.19 -9.39
C ARG A 32 -2.36 27.57 -8.76
N LYS A 33 -2.08 27.64 -7.46
CA LYS A 33 -1.80 28.90 -6.76
C LYS A 33 -0.47 29.50 -7.20
N ILE A 34 0.58 28.72 -7.43
CA ILE A 34 1.85 29.18 -8.01
C ILE A 34 1.61 29.74 -9.41
N HIS A 35 0.86 29.04 -10.24
CA HIS A 35 0.51 29.44 -11.60
C HIS A 35 -0.46 30.65 -11.70
N SER A 36 -0.95 31.16 -10.58
CA SER A 36 -1.70 32.43 -10.60
C SER A 36 -0.82 33.66 -10.82
N ILE A 37 0.50 33.52 -10.76
CA ILE A 37 1.46 34.59 -11.00
C ILE A 37 1.75 34.70 -12.49
N PRO A 38 1.32 35.76 -13.19
CA PRO A 38 1.51 35.86 -14.63
C PRO A 38 2.99 36.10 -15.00
N ALA A 39 3.39 35.67 -16.18
CA ALA A 39 4.69 35.98 -16.72
C ALA A 39 4.80 37.49 -17.06
N PRO A 40 6.03 38.09 -17.04
CA PRO A 40 6.28 39.45 -17.53
C PRO A 40 5.84 39.62 -19.00
N ALA A 41 5.31 40.78 -19.35
CA ALA A 41 4.89 41.07 -20.71
C ALA A 41 6.04 41.00 -21.77
N THR A 42 7.29 41.01 -21.32
CA THR A 42 8.48 40.89 -22.15
C THR A 42 8.88 39.45 -22.44
N GLN A 43 8.13 38.45 -21.91
CA GLN A 43 8.43 37.05 -22.12
C GLN A 43 8.26 36.67 -23.60
N GLU A 44 9.23 35.93 -24.15
CA GLU A 44 9.14 35.39 -25.51
C GLU A 44 7.90 34.52 -25.68
N ASP A 45 7.24 34.59 -26.84
CA ASP A 45 6.08 33.76 -27.16
C ASP A 45 6.38 32.27 -26.95
N TRP A 46 5.44 31.56 -26.28
CA TRP A 46 5.65 30.18 -25.88
C TRP A 46 5.77 29.22 -27.07
N GLU A 47 4.96 29.40 -28.11
CA GLU A 47 5.00 28.55 -29.30
C GLU A 47 6.38 28.63 -29.97
N ILE A 48 6.92 29.84 -30.11
CA ILE A 48 8.24 30.05 -30.72
C ILE A 48 9.34 29.45 -29.85
N ARG A 49 9.32 29.74 -28.54
CA ARG A 49 10.32 29.29 -27.57
C ARG A 49 10.33 27.76 -27.46
N PHE A 50 9.14 27.13 -27.33
CA PHE A 50 9.07 25.71 -27.08
C PHE A 50 9.31 24.89 -28.34
N ASN A 51 8.88 25.32 -29.52
CA ASN A 51 9.25 24.70 -30.80
C ASN A 51 10.76 24.64 -30.98
N ARG A 52 11.47 25.74 -30.75
CA ARG A 52 12.93 25.76 -30.80
C ARG A 52 13.56 24.77 -29.82
N LYS A 53 13.03 24.67 -28.59
CA LYS A 53 13.46 23.71 -27.58
C LYS A 53 13.25 22.27 -28.04
N MET A 54 12.10 21.95 -28.63
CA MET A 54 11.78 20.60 -29.14
C MET A 54 12.67 20.21 -30.32
N ASP A 55 12.89 21.13 -31.30
CA ASP A 55 13.76 20.87 -32.45
C ASP A 55 15.18 20.56 -32.01
N TYR A 56 15.71 21.31 -31.04
CA TYR A 56 17.01 21.03 -30.44
C TYR A 56 17.06 19.64 -29.78
N LYS A 57 16.03 19.28 -29.01
CA LYS A 57 15.95 17.96 -28.33
C LYS A 57 15.83 16.80 -29.31
N ILE A 58 15.02 16.94 -30.35
CA ILE A 58 14.90 15.96 -31.45
C ILE A 58 16.27 15.77 -32.14
N LYS A 59 16.91 16.86 -32.51
CA LYS A 59 18.25 16.82 -33.13
C LYS A 59 19.23 16.05 -32.24
N LYS A 60 19.31 16.40 -30.96
CA LYS A 60 20.22 15.77 -30.00
C LYS A 60 19.90 14.28 -29.79
N TYR A 61 18.63 13.91 -29.76
CA TYR A 61 18.24 12.50 -29.69
C TYR A 61 18.63 11.75 -30.96
N VAL A 62 18.43 12.33 -32.13
CA VAL A 62 18.81 11.70 -33.41
C VAL A 62 20.34 11.52 -33.51
N GLU A 63 21.14 12.45 -32.98
CA GLU A 63 22.59 12.34 -32.90
C GLU A 63 23.09 11.40 -31.79
N CYS A 64 22.27 11.08 -30.79
CA CYS A 64 22.65 10.26 -29.64
C CYS A 64 22.92 8.80 -30.07
N PRO A 65 24.04 8.17 -29.61
CA PRO A 65 24.33 6.77 -29.94
C PRO A 65 23.36 5.78 -29.29
N ILE A 66 22.69 6.17 -28.21
CA ILE A 66 21.72 5.34 -27.48
C ILE A 66 20.31 5.76 -27.87
N LYS A 67 19.46 4.78 -28.21
CA LYS A 67 18.07 4.99 -28.63
C LYS A 67 17.11 4.27 -27.72
N TYR A 68 15.92 4.82 -27.56
CA TYR A 68 14.78 4.11 -26.97
C TYR A 68 14.21 3.11 -27.96
N GLU A 69 13.78 1.97 -27.46
CA GLU A 69 12.89 1.08 -28.19
C GLU A 69 11.60 1.85 -28.51
N ASN A 70 11.18 1.90 -29.78
CA ASN A 70 10.03 2.71 -30.25
C ASN A 70 10.16 4.24 -29.98
N GLY A 71 11.36 4.77 -29.81
CA GLY A 71 11.56 6.22 -29.54
C GLY A 71 11.06 7.14 -30.63
N GLN A 72 10.85 6.64 -31.86
CA GLN A 72 10.25 7.39 -32.95
C GLN A 72 8.83 7.85 -32.62
N ALA A 73 8.06 7.07 -31.84
CA ALA A 73 6.71 7.45 -31.43
C ALA A 73 6.65 8.81 -30.69
N PHE A 74 7.68 9.14 -29.92
CA PHE A 74 7.77 10.46 -29.27
C PHE A 74 7.94 11.58 -30.29
N ILE A 75 8.77 11.37 -31.31
CA ILE A 75 9.04 12.36 -32.35
C ILE A 75 7.78 12.59 -33.21
N ASP A 76 7.12 11.52 -33.59
CA ASP A 76 5.88 11.56 -34.38
C ASP A 76 4.79 12.29 -33.63
N TYR A 77 4.59 11.95 -32.33
CA TYR A 77 3.61 12.62 -31.47
C TYR A 77 3.87 14.12 -31.33
N ILE A 78 5.15 14.52 -31.13
CA ILE A 78 5.55 15.94 -31.10
C ILE A 78 5.14 16.62 -32.41
N ASN A 79 5.51 16.05 -33.56
CA ASN A 79 5.27 16.69 -34.85
C ASN A 79 3.77 16.84 -35.18
N GLU A 80 2.96 15.86 -34.81
CA GLU A 80 1.50 15.89 -35.00
C GLU A 80 0.82 16.92 -34.08
N ASN A 81 1.35 17.16 -32.88
CA ASN A 81 0.67 17.95 -31.84
C ASN A 81 1.29 19.34 -31.56
N ARG A 82 2.33 19.80 -32.31
CA ARG A 82 2.93 21.12 -32.14
C ARG A 82 1.92 22.27 -32.22
N HIS A 83 0.87 22.14 -33.00
CA HIS A 83 -0.18 23.14 -33.17
C HIS A 83 -0.92 23.47 -31.85
N LEU A 84 -0.86 22.61 -30.83
CA LEU A 84 -1.44 22.82 -29.51
C LEU A 84 -0.69 23.87 -28.68
N LEU A 85 0.53 24.24 -29.06
CA LEU A 85 1.33 25.27 -28.38
C LEU A 85 0.87 26.69 -28.68
N LYS A 86 -0.01 26.87 -29.67
CA LYS A 86 -0.47 28.18 -30.10
C LYS A 86 -1.32 28.86 -29.02
N ASN A 87 -0.99 30.16 -28.77
CA ASN A 87 -1.70 31.01 -27.82
C ASN A 87 -1.72 30.47 -26.38
N ARG A 88 -0.74 29.65 -25.98
CA ARG A 88 -0.66 29.17 -24.60
C ARG A 88 -0.29 30.33 -23.64
N PRO A 89 -0.98 30.40 -22.48
CA PRO A 89 -0.62 31.37 -21.46
C PRO A 89 0.75 31.04 -20.87
N GLN A 90 1.44 32.06 -20.33
CA GLN A 90 2.67 31.86 -19.59
C GLN A 90 2.53 32.41 -18.17
N VAL A 91 3.01 31.64 -17.22
CA VAL A 91 2.92 31.90 -15.78
C VAL A 91 4.26 31.58 -15.11
N TYR A 92 4.40 31.99 -13.86
CA TYR A 92 5.53 31.56 -13.04
C TYR A 92 5.45 30.06 -12.78
N GLN A 93 6.53 29.34 -12.97
CA GLN A 93 6.69 27.90 -12.76
C GLN A 93 7.70 27.64 -11.65
N HIS A 94 7.49 26.57 -10.88
CA HIS A 94 8.48 26.03 -9.94
C HIS A 94 9.72 25.50 -10.67
N GLY A 95 9.52 24.91 -11.85
CA GLY A 95 10.57 24.40 -12.75
C GLY A 95 11.05 22.97 -12.45
N ASP A 96 10.69 22.40 -11.30
CA ASP A 96 11.02 21.02 -10.92
C ASP A 96 9.96 20.43 -9.96
N TYR A 97 8.68 20.57 -10.33
CA TYR A 97 7.53 20.20 -9.48
C TYR A 97 7.27 18.71 -9.53
N HIS A 98 7.80 17.97 -8.57
CA HIS A 98 7.61 16.53 -8.43
C HIS A 98 7.71 16.06 -6.97
N ILE A 99 7.26 14.84 -6.69
CA ILE A 99 7.20 14.23 -5.35
C ILE A 99 8.52 14.30 -4.55
N GLY A 100 9.68 14.34 -5.21
CA GLY A 100 10.99 14.45 -4.57
C GLY A 100 11.28 15.83 -3.97
N ASN A 101 10.51 16.86 -4.37
CA ASN A 101 10.61 18.24 -3.86
C ASN A 101 9.40 18.58 -2.96
N MET A 102 8.79 17.56 -2.36
CA MET A 102 7.63 17.69 -1.48
C MET A 102 7.83 16.93 -0.19
N MET A 103 7.39 17.51 0.92
CA MET A 103 7.55 16.98 2.28
C MET A 103 6.24 17.10 3.03
N ILE A 104 5.93 16.11 3.88
CA ILE A 104 4.82 16.16 4.81
C ILE A 104 5.36 16.60 6.16
N GLY A 105 4.90 17.75 6.65
CA GLY A 105 5.23 18.24 7.98
C GLY A 105 4.55 17.43 9.10
N ARG A 106 5.00 17.61 10.35
CA ARG A 106 4.46 16.90 11.54
C ARG A 106 2.95 17.04 11.74
N GLY A 107 2.35 18.09 11.21
CA GLY A 107 0.90 18.34 11.27
C GLY A 107 0.14 17.82 10.04
N GLY A 108 0.76 17.00 9.17
CA GLY A 108 0.14 16.46 7.97
C GLY A 108 0.06 17.43 6.78
N GLN A 109 0.65 18.66 6.91
CA GLN A 109 0.65 19.64 5.81
C GLN A 109 1.69 19.29 4.76
N LEU A 110 1.34 19.47 3.48
CA LEU A 110 2.26 19.35 2.37
C LEU A 110 3.07 20.63 2.19
N HIS A 111 4.39 20.49 2.11
CA HIS A 111 5.33 21.57 1.84
C HIS A 111 6.04 21.33 0.53
N VAL A 112 6.15 22.39 -0.31
CA VAL A 112 6.91 22.36 -1.56
C VAL A 112 8.22 23.11 -1.36
N ILE A 113 9.33 22.51 -1.75
CA ILE A 113 10.70 23.03 -1.56
C ILE A 113 11.43 23.07 -2.90
N ASP A 114 12.61 23.71 -2.92
CA ASP A 114 13.56 23.75 -4.05
C ASP A 114 13.05 24.48 -5.31
N PHE A 115 12.81 25.78 -5.17
CA PHE A 115 12.45 26.69 -6.26
C PHE A 115 13.64 27.14 -7.14
N ASN A 116 14.79 26.48 -7.06
CA ASN A 116 16.01 26.91 -7.73
C ASN A 116 15.94 26.87 -9.27
N ARG A 117 14.97 26.12 -9.84
CA ARG A 117 14.77 25.99 -11.30
C ARG A 117 13.58 26.78 -11.82
N ASN A 118 13.09 27.75 -11.04
CA ASN A 118 11.94 28.55 -11.45
C ASN A 118 12.14 29.22 -12.81
N ASP A 119 11.07 29.34 -13.59
CA ASP A 119 11.05 29.95 -14.92
C ASP A 119 9.62 30.51 -15.19
N TYR A 120 9.41 31.04 -16.38
CA TYR A 120 8.10 31.40 -16.89
C TYR A 120 7.77 30.55 -18.11
N GLY A 121 6.57 29.96 -18.16
CA GLY A 121 6.16 29.09 -19.25
C GLY A 121 4.70 28.71 -19.21
N ASP A 122 4.29 27.80 -20.10
CA ASP A 122 2.95 27.24 -20.09
C ASP A 122 2.72 26.49 -18.75
N PRO A 123 1.66 26.82 -17.97
CA PRO A 123 1.36 26.17 -16.71
C PRO A 123 1.26 24.64 -16.83
N TRP A 124 0.87 24.12 -17.98
CA TRP A 124 0.73 22.68 -18.16
C TRP A 124 2.04 21.97 -18.53
N GLU A 125 3.04 22.73 -19.00
CA GLU A 125 4.38 22.18 -19.23
C GLU A 125 5.04 21.72 -17.92
N GLU A 126 4.76 22.40 -16.81
CA GLU A 126 5.27 22.02 -15.49
C GLU A 126 4.95 20.58 -15.10
N PHE A 127 3.80 20.07 -15.55
CA PHE A 127 3.41 18.69 -15.32
C PHE A 127 4.28 17.64 -16.03
N ASN A 128 5.24 18.01 -16.88
CA ASN A 128 6.14 17.02 -17.50
C ASN A 128 6.93 16.20 -16.48
N ARG A 129 7.11 16.72 -15.25
CA ARG A 129 7.77 16.03 -14.13
C ARG A 129 6.88 15.00 -13.43
N ILE A 130 5.59 14.93 -13.76
CA ILE A 130 4.64 13.99 -13.14
C ILE A 130 5.04 12.53 -13.37
N VAL A 131 5.86 12.24 -14.36
CA VAL A 131 6.43 10.93 -14.64
C VAL A 131 7.11 10.35 -13.39
N TRP A 132 7.89 11.17 -12.66
CA TRP A 132 8.54 10.78 -11.42
C TRP A 132 7.58 10.52 -10.27
N CYS A 133 6.43 11.21 -10.26
CA CYS A 133 5.35 10.96 -9.32
C CYS A 133 4.64 9.65 -9.65
N ALA A 134 4.24 9.46 -10.91
CA ALA A 134 3.49 8.29 -11.37
C ALA A 134 4.25 6.97 -11.18
N GLN A 135 5.57 6.96 -11.38
CA GLN A 135 6.42 5.79 -11.14
C GLN A 135 6.44 5.32 -9.68
N LYS A 136 6.26 6.23 -8.74
CA LYS A 136 6.42 5.95 -7.29
C LYS A 136 5.12 5.93 -6.53
N ALA A 137 4.16 6.76 -6.95
CA ALA A 137 2.89 7.01 -6.28
C ALA A 137 1.84 7.45 -7.32
N PRO A 138 1.28 6.54 -8.13
CA PRO A 138 0.35 6.88 -9.21
C PRO A 138 -0.92 7.58 -8.71
N LEU A 139 -1.37 7.28 -7.49
CA LEU A 139 -2.52 7.95 -6.89
C LEU A 139 -2.21 9.40 -6.50
N PHE A 140 -1.00 9.67 -6.01
CA PHE A 140 -0.54 11.04 -5.80
C PHE A 140 -0.50 11.83 -7.13
N ALA A 141 0.02 11.22 -8.21
CA ALA A 141 0.04 11.85 -9.53
C ALA A 141 -1.38 12.16 -10.04
N SER A 142 -2.31 11.22 -9.88
CA SER A 142 -3.73 11.42 -10.23
C SER A 142 -4.37 12.53 -9.40
N GLY A 143 -4.16 12.51 -8.09
CA GLY A 143 -4.62 13.56 -7.19
C GLY A 143 -4.07 14.95 -7.57
N MET A 144 -2.78 15.04 -7.98
CA MET A 144 -2.17 16.31 -8.40
C MET A 144 -2.86 16.89 -9.65
N VAL A 145 -3.21 16.07 -10.62
CA VAL A 145 -3.99 16.51 -11.79
C VAL A 145 -5.40 16.93 -11.36
N ASN A 146 -6.10 16.09 -10.60
CA ASN A 146 -7.49 16.37 -10.18
C ASN A 146 -7.56 17.63 -9.29
N GLY A 147 -6.65 17.81 -8.36
CA GLY A 147 -6.58 18.99 -7.50
C GLY A 147 -6.27 20.29 -8.24
N TYR A 148 -5.51 20.22 -9.33
CA TYR A 148 -5.23 21.37 -10.17
C TYR A 148 -6.46 21.82 -10.97
N PHE A 149 -7.26 20.88 -11.47
CA PHE A 149 -8.42 21.12 -12.33
C PHE A 149 -9.78 21.06 -11.62
N ASP A 150 -9.81 20.89 -10.30
CA ASP A 150 -11.05 20.63 -9.54
C ASP A 150 -11.89 19.53 -10.19
N ASP A 151 -11.24 18.39 -10.47
CA ASP A 151 -11.79 17.17 -11.09
C ASP A 151 -12.31 17.33 -12.56
N ASN A 152 -12.16 18.51 -13.15
CA ASN A 152 -12.59 18.81 -14.51
C ASN A 152 -11.43 18.91 -15.49
N VAL A 153 -10.72 17.81 -15.69
CA VAL A 153 -9.50 17.75 -16.51
C VAL A 153 -9.84 17.81 -18.00
N PRO A 154 -9.45 18.87 -18.74
CA PRO A 154 -9.77 18.98 -20.15
C PRO A 154 -8.92 18.00 -20.98
N MET A 155 -9.49 17.46 -22.08
CA MET A 155 -8.77 16.57 -22.99
C MET A 155 -7.54 17.24 -23.62
N GLU A 156 -7.60 18.54 -23.84
CA GLU A 156 -6.45 19.33 -24.34
C GLU A 156 -5.24 19.27 -23.41
N PHE A 157 -5.45 19.27 -22.07
CA PHE A 157 -4.39 19.07 -21.10
C PHE A 157 -3.67 17.75 -21.34
N TRP A 158 -4.38 16.65 -21.49
CA TRP A 158 -3.79 15.32 -21.71
C TRP A 158 -2.97 15.27 -22.99
N ARG A 159 -3.45 15.89 -24.07
CA ARG A 159 -2.70 15.96 -25.32
C ARG A 159 -1.43 16.79 -25.21
N LEU A 160 -1.50 17.94 -24.52
CA LEU A 160 -0.33 18.78 -24.24
C LEU A 160 0.63 18.12 -23.27
N LEU A 161 0.14 17.49 -22.21
CA LEU A 161 0.98 16.74 -21.27
C LEU A 161 1.78 15.65 -21.99
N ALA A 162 1.15 14.87 -22.84
CA ALA A 162 1.82 13.85 -23.63
C ALA A 162 2.89 14.45 -24.58
N LEU A 163 2.64 15.63 -25.17
CA LEU A 163 3.64 16.37 -25.96
C LEU A 163 4.83 16.82 -25.10
N TYR A 164 4.58 17.39 -23.92
CA TYR A 164 5.62 17.86 -23.02
C TYR A 164 6.46 16.71 -22.46
N ILE A 165 5.81 15.60 -22.10
CA ILE A 165 6.51 14.38 -21.66
C ILE A 165 7.34 13.79 -22.80
N SER A 166 6.82 13.71 -24.03
CA SER A 166 7.58 13.25 -25.21
C SER A 166 8.84 14.07 -25.40
N SER A 167 8.71 15.40 -25.38
CA SER A 167 9.85 16.32 -25.50
C SER A 167 10.87 16.15 -24.37
N ASN A 168 10.41 15.95 -23.13
CA ASN A 168 11.29 15.76 -21.98
C ASN A 168 12.02 14.43 -22.04
N THR A 169 11.31 13.35 -22.38
CA THR A 169 11.86 11.99 -22.50
C THR A 169 12.96 11.94 -23.54
N LEU A 170 12.78 12.54 -24.72
CA LEU A 170 13.82 12.56 -25.76
C LEU A 170 15.14 13.17 -25.27
N SER A 171 15.09 14.15 -24.36
CA SER A 171 16.29 14.76 -23.82
C SER A 171 16.98 13.97 -22.73
N SER A 172 16.31 13.01 -22.11
CA SER A 172 16.79 12.36 -20.89
C SER A 172 17.95 11.39 -21.18
N VAL A 173 17.93 10.64 -22.28
CA VAL A 173 18.96 9.64 -22.57
C VAL A 173 20.32 10.26 -22.86
N TYR A 174 20.40 11.29 -23.69
CA TYR A 174 21.70 11.92 -23.99
C TYR A 174 22.22 12.73 -22.78
N TRP A 175 21.31 13.28 -21.98
CA TRP A 175 21.65 13.95 -20.72
C TRP A 175 22.27 12.97 -19.72
N ALA A 176 21.79 11.73 -19.67
CA ALA A 176 22.24 10.73 -18.71
C ALA A 176 23.67 10.18 -19.00
N ILE A 177 24.13 10.20 -20.25
CA ILE A 177 25.42 9.61 -20.68
C ILE A 177 26.60 10.04 -19.78
N PRO A 178 26.81 11.34 -19.45
CA PRO A 178 27.92 11.75 -18.60
C PRO A 178 27.87 11.25 -17.16
N PHE A 179 26.69 10.79 -16.68
CA PHE A 179 26.48 10.33 -15.31
C PHE A 179 26.66 8.81 -15.14
N GLY A 180 26.89 8.08 -16.24
CA GLY A 180 27.18 6.64 -16.23
C GLY A 180 26.02 5.76 -16.64
N GLN A 181 26.33 4.42 -16.72
CA GLN A 181 25.40 3.44 -17.29
C GLN A 181 24.12 3.27 -16.46
N ASP A 182 24.19 3.39 -15.13
CA ASP A 182 23.03 3.24 -14.25
C ASP A 182 21.99 4.33 -14.50
N GLU A 183 22.44 5.58 -14.70
CA GLU A 183 21.56 6.69 -15.03
C GLU A 183 20.96 6.52 -16.44
N VAL A 184 21.76 6.07 -17.41
CA VAL A 184 21.26 5.72 -18.75
C VAL A 184 20.19 4.64 -18.67
N ASN A 185 20.42 3.56 -17.92
CA ASN A 185 19.44 2.49 -17.73
C ASN A 185 18.15 2.99 -17.07
N THR A 186 18.26 3.91 -16.12
CA THR A 186 17.12 4.59 -15.50
C THR A 186 16.27 5.31 -16.52
N MET A 187 16.89 6.10 -17.42
CA MET A 187 16.18 6.82 -18.47
C MET A 187 15.58 5.90 -19.54
N LEU A 188 16.27 4.80 -19.89
CA LEU A 188 15.73 3.79 -20.81
C LEU A 188 14.48 3.12 -20.23
N ASN A 189 14.51 2.72 -18.96
CA ASN A 189 13.38 2.11 -18.28
C ASN A 189 12.21 3.11 -18.16
N GLN A 190 12.48 4.35 -17.80
CA GLN A 190 11.45 5.38 -17.72
C GLN A 190 10.76 5.61 -19.08
N ALA A 191 11.53 5.69 -20.17
CA ALA A 191 10.96 5.84 -21.51
C ALA A 191 10.05 4.65 -21.90
N LYS A 192 10.46 3.42 -21.56
CA LYS A 192 9.65 2.22 -21.77
C LYS A 192 8.34 2.27 -20.99
N GLU A 193 8.36 2.70 -19.74
CA GLU A 193 7.16 2.87 -18.93
C GLU A 193 6.24 3.96 -19.52
N VAL A 194 6.78 5.10 -19.92
CA VAL A 194 6.01 6.16 -20.58
C VAL A 194 5.32 5.65 -21.83
N LEU A 195 6.05 4.94 -22.72
CA LEU A 195 5.43 4.32 -23.91
C LEU A 195 4.31 3.34 -23.56
N SER A 196 4.50 2.57 -22.49
CA SER A 196 3.46 1.65 -22.00
C SER A 196 2.23 2.41 -21.49
N TRP A 197 2.41 3.48 -20.71
CA TRP A 197 1.30 4.27 -20.16
C TRP A 197 0.46 4.95 -21.23
N TYR A 198 1.08 5.37 -22.32
CA TYR A 198 0.44 6.09 -23.43
C TYR A 198 0.16 5.20 -24.66
N ASP A 199 0.24 3.86 -24.52
CA ASP A 199 0.06 2.92 -25.64
C ASP A 199 0.89 3.30 -26.87
N ASN A 200 2.20 3.45 -26.71
CA ASN A 200 3.11 3.97 -27.73
C ASN A 200 2.65 5.33 -28.31
N MET A 201 2.22 6.23 -27.45
CA MET A 201 1.74 7.58 -27.74
C MET A 201 0.44 7.67 -28.56
N ARG A 202 -0.33 6.56 -28.64
CA ARG A 202 -1.64 6.52 -29.31
C ARG A 202 -2.78 7.03 -28.43
N ASN A 203 -2.66 6.85 -27.13
CA ASN A 203 -3.66 7.32 -26.16
C ASN A 203 -3.06 8.51 -25.36
N PRO A 204 -3.64 9.71 -25.41
CA PRO A 204 -3.12 10.85 -24.67
C PRO A 204 -3.38 10.79 -23.16
N VAL A 205 -4.35 9.98 -22.70
CA VAL A 205 -4.63 9.78 -21.29
C VAL A 205 -3.81 8.58 -20.79
N PRO A 206 -2.88 8.77 -19.85
CA PRO A 206 -2.02 7.68 -19.39
C PRO A 206 -2.78 6.69 -18.51
N THR A 207 -2.35 5.42 -18.54
CA THR A 207 -3.00 4.32 -17.80
C THR A 207 -2.89 4.44 -16.28
N TRP A 208 -1.95 5.22 -15.76
CA TRP A 208 -1.83 5.48 -14.33
C TRP A 208 -2.86 6.49 -13.81
N TYR A 209 -3.53 7.24 -14.70
CA TYR A 209 -4.51 8.24 -14.27
C TYR A 209 -5.79 7.61 -13.74
N PHE A 210 -6.15 8.02 -12.56
CA PHE A 210 -7.35 7.63 -11.85
C PHE A 210 -8.27 8.85 -11.64
N LYS A 211 -9.57 8.72 -11.97
CA LYS A 211 -10.52 9.84 -11.95
C LYS A 211 -10.82 10.38 -10.54
N GLY A 212 -10.54 9.59 -9.51
CA GLY A 212 -10.73 9.98 -8.13
C GLY A 212 -11.59 9.03 -7.32
N TYR A 213 -11.45 9.14 -5.99
CA TYR A 213 -12.26 8.43 -5.00
C TYR A 213 -13.45 9.28 -4.56
N TYR A 214 -14.53 8.63 -4.14
CA TYR A 214 -15.55 9.27 -3.33
C TYR A 214 -15.01 9.42 -1.91
N LEU A 215 -14.51 10.61 -1.57
CA LEU A 215 -13.86 10.89 -0.29
C LEU A 215 -14.86 11.39 0.74
N GLN A 216 -14.79 10.84 1.96
CA GLN A 216 -15.38 11.39 3.16
C GLN A 216 -14.30 11.71 4.19
N TYR A 217 -14.66 12.49 5.20
CA TYR A 217 -13.76 12.89 6.28
C TYR A 217 -14.44 12.66 7.62
N ILE A 218 -13.68 12.16 8.59
CA ILE A 218 -14.06 12.06 9.99
C ILE A 218 -12.91 12.58 10.85
N ASP A 219 -13.17 13.57 11.69
CA ASP A 219 -12.17 14.25 12.53
C ASP A 219 -10.91 14.72 11.74
N GLY A 220 -11.11 15.12 10.48
CA GLY A 220 -10.05 15.54 9.58
C GLY A 220 -9.31 14.41 8.86
N ILE A 221 -9.61 13.16 9.16
CA ILE A 221 -9.00 11.98 8.49
C ILE A 221 -9.80 11.64 7.23
N PRO A 222 -9.18 11.66 6.03
CA PRO A 222 -9.81 11.23 4.79
C PRO A 222 -9.94 9.72 4.70
N PHE A 223 -11.01 9.25 4.06
CA PHE A 223 -11.21 7.85 3.67
C PHE A 223 -12.11 7.75 2.44
N LYS A 224 -12.02 6.63 1.73
CA LYS A 224 -12.74 6.39 0.48
C LYS A 224 -13.88 5.38 0.65
N LEU A 225 -14.97 5.64 -0.06
CA LEU A 225 -16.14 4.76 -0.18
C LEU A 225 -16.67 4.75 -1.61
N LYS A 226 -17.62 3.88 -1.92
CA LYS A 226 -18.38 3.92 -3.18
C LYS A 226 -19.46 5.02 -3.22
N SER A 227 -19.99 5.38 -2.06
CA SER A 227 -21.02 6.42 -1.89
C SER A 227 -21.04 6.94 -0.46
N THR A 228 -21.79 8.02 -0.21
CA THR A 228 -21.95 8.61 1.12
C THR A 228 -22.49 7.60 2.13
N PHE A 229 -21.90 7.61 3.33
CA PHE A 229 -22.39 6.87 4.48
C PHE A 229 -22.30 7.72 5.76
N ASP A 230 -23.28 7.60 6.64
CA ASP A 230 -23.32 8.35 7.90
C ASP A 230 -22.56 7.62 9.02
N PHE A 231 -21.39 8.15 9.37
CA PHE A 231 -20.59 7.71 10.51
C PHE A 231 -20.76 8.54 11.76
N SER A 232 -21.86 9.28 11.91
CA SER A 232 -22.11 10.13 13.09
C SER A 232 -22.06 9.36 14.42
N PHE A 233 -22.33 8.06 14.39
CA PHE A 233 -22.23 7.15 15.54
C PHE A 233 -20.78 7.00 16.07
N MET A 234 -19.77 7.27 15.26
CA MET A 234 -18.37 7.16 15.70
C MET A 234 -18.03 8.13 16.85
N LYS A 235 -18.81 9.21 17.02
CA LYS A 235 -18.70 10.12 18.17
C LYS A 235 -18.86 9.42 19.52
N GLU A 236 -19.56 8.30 19.55
CA GLU A 236 -19.69 7.47 20.75
C GLU A 236 -18.36 6.85 21.20
N TYR A 237 -17.48 6.56 20.23
CA TYR A 237 -16.17 5.95 20.45
C TYR A 237 -15.02 6.95 20.59
N GLY A 238 -15.31 8.25 20.52
CA GLY A 238 -14.35 9.33 20.69
C GLY A 238 -13.85 9.93 19.38
N THR A 239 -12.64 10.48 19.40
CA THR A 239 -12.01 11.11 18.24
C THR A 239 -11.32 10.07 17.39
N VAL A 240 -11.60 10.05 16.08
CA VAL A 240 -10.92 9.18 15.13
C VAL A 240 -9.55 9.75 14.80
N PHE A 241 -8.51 8.97 15.01
CA PHE A 241 -7.13 9.35 14.65
C PHE A 241 -6.58 8.54 13.46
N LYS A 242 -7.26 7.45 13.05
CA LYS A 242 -6.89 6.65 11.87
C LYS A 242 -8.12 5.94 11.29
N VAL A 243 -8.14 5.81 9.95
CA VAL A 243 -9.12 5.01 9.22
C VAL A 243 -8.36 3.98 8.37
N TYR A 244 -8.88 2.76 8.30
CA TYR A 244 -8.40 1.66 7.47
C TYR A 244 -9.49 1.33 6.46
N ASP A 245 -9.38 1.89 5.26
CA ASP A 245 -10.38 1.84 4.19
C ASP A 245 -9.99 0.94 3.00
N ASP A 246 -8.82 0.28 3.10
CA ASP A 246 -8.29 -0.66 2.09
C ASP A 246 -8.61 -2.12 2.43
N GLN A 247 -9.87 -2.39 2.85
CA GLN A 247 -10.31 -3.73 3.23
C GLN A 247 -11.20 -4.34 2.14
N ASP A 248 -10.83 -5.53 1.66
CA ASP A 248 -11.61 -6.32 0.69
C ASP A 248 -12.72 -7.16 1.35
N SER A 249 -12.72 -7.24 2.69
CA SER A 249 -13.71 -7.96 3.49
C SER A 249 -15.10 -7.29 3.54
N GLY A 250 -15.22 -6.03 3.12
CA GLY A 250 -16.43 -5.21 3.26
C GLY A 250 -16.54 -4.52 4.62
N ASN A 251 -15.51 -4.63 5.47
CA ASN A 251 -15.42 -3.88 6.71
C ASN A 251 -14.63 -2.58 6.49
N ILE A 252 -14.95 -1.55 7.28
CA ILE A 252 -14.08 -0.38 7.46
C ILE A 252 -13.67 -0.32 8.93
N CYS A 253 -12.40 0.03 9.20
CA CYS A 253 -11.92 0.03 10.57
C CYS A 253 -11.38 1.41 10.97
N PHE A 254 -11.51 1.71 12.27
CA PHE A 254 -11.13 3.01 12.83
C PHE A 254 -10.26 2.82 14.06
N GLY A 255 -9.21 3.63 14.17
CA GLY A 255 -8.52 3.89 15.44
C GLY A 255 -9.17 5.10 16.10
N THR A 256 -9.66 4.95 17.33
CA THR A 256 -10.34 6.02 18.07
C THR A 256 -9.71 6.23 19.45
N GLU A 257 -9.87 7.46 19.99
CA GLU A 257 -9.42 7.77 21.34
C GLU A 257 -10.54 8.50 22.11
N LYS A 258 -10.89 7.96 23.29
CA LYS A 258 -11.88 8.53 24.19
C LYS A 258 -11.36 8.45 25.63
N ASP A 259 -11.39 9.58 26.34
CA ASP A 259 -10.98 9.67 27.75
C ASP A 259 -9.57 9.09 28.03
N GLY A 260 -8.63 9.28 27.09
CA GLY A 260 -7.26 8.77 27.16
C GLY A 260 -7.12 7.27 26.89
N GLN A 261 -8.20 6.60 26.51
CA GLN A 261 -8.19 5.20 26.09
C GLN A 261 -8.36 5.08 24.58
N ARG A 262 -7.60 4.17 23.96
CA ARG A 262 -7.68 3.92 22.53
C ARG A 262 -8.43 2.63 22.22
N TYR A 263 -9.17 2.66 21.11
CA TYR A 263 -9.97 1.53 20.64
C TYR A 263 -9.74 1.30 19.15
N PHE A 264 -9.94 0.05 18.73
CA PHE A 264 -10.03 -0.33 17.33
C PHE A 264 -11.48 -0.73 17.06
N VAL A 265 -12.15 0.00 16.17
CA VAL A 265 -13.56 -0.24 15.80
C VAL A 265 -13.59 -0.84 14.41
N LYS A 266 -14.11 -2.08 14.29
CA LYS A 266 -14.35 -2.77 13.03
C LYS A 266 -15.84 -2.69 12.72
N PHE A 267 -16.20 -2.10 11.57
CA PHE A 267 -17.59 -1.85 11.19
C PHE A 267 -17.91 -2.45 9.83
N ALA A 268 -19.02 -3.22 9.75
CA ALA A 268 -19.61 -3.73 8.52
C ALA A 268 -20.92 -3.03 8.23
N GLY A 269 -21.24 -2.79 6.96
CA GLY A 269 -22.47 -2.15 6.50
C GLY A 269 -22.25 -0.88 5.66
N ALA A 270 -21.02 -0.33 5.65
CA ALA A 270 -20.66 0.77 4.76
C ALA A 270 -20.31 0.26 3.35
N PRO A 271 -20.58 1.07 2.30
CA PRO A 271 -20.25 0.72 0.91
C PRO A 271 -18.75 0.91 0.63
N THR A 272 -17.91 0.03 1.18
CA THR A 272 -16.44 0.11 1.06
C THR A 272 -15.97 -0.05 -0.40
N GLU A 273 -14.91 0.68 -0.78
CA GLU A 273 -14.45 0.79 -2.17
C GLU A 273 -14.00 -0.57 -2.75
N GLN A 274 -13.24 -1.34 -1.99
CA GLN A 274 -12.62 -2.58 -2.50
C GLN A 274 -13.53 -3.81 -2.42
N TYR A 275 -14.60 -3.78 -1.64
CA TYR A 275 -15.50 -4.89 -1.50
C TYR A 275 -16.52 -4.97 -2.64
N GLY A 276 -16.47 -6.05 -3.44
CA GLY A 276 -17.38 -6.26 -4.59
C GLY A 276 -18.75 -6.84 -4.23
N GLY A 277 -18.98 -7.28 -2.97
CA GLY A 277 -20.20 -7.92 -2.51
C GLY A 277 -21.23 -6.95 -1.90
N ASP A 278 -22.33 -7.53 -1.37
CA ASP A 278 -23.36 -6.78 -0.67
C ASP A 278 -22.88 -6.44 0.76
N PRO A 279 -23.01 -5.19 1.25
CA PRO A 279 -22.74 -4.85 2.65
C PRO A 279 -23.47 -5.72 3.67
N ALA A 280 -24.67 -6.23 3.36
CA ALA A 280 -25.40 -7.17 4.21
C ALA A 280 -24.67 -8.49 4.44
N ASP A 281 -23.93 -8.97 3.42
CA ASP A 281 -23.09 -10.17 3.57
C ASP A 281 -21.90 -9.91 4.49
N ALA A 282 -21.29 -8.71 4.40
CA ALA A 282 -20.21 -8.31 5.31
C ALA A 282 -20.70 -8.23 6.77
N ILE A 283 -21.90 -7.67 6.99
CA ILE A 283 -22.55 -7.65 8.31
C ILE A 283 -22.74 -9.07 8.85
N SER A 284 -23.28 -9.96 8.02
CA SER A 284 -23.56 -11.36 8.41
C SER A 284 -22.27 -12.09 8.79
N ARG A 285 -21.20 -11.89 8.00
CA ARG A 285 -19.88 -12.47 8.30
C ARG A 285 -19.31 -11.91 9.60
N LEU A 286 -19.32 -10.58 9.79
CA LEU A 286 -18.77 -9.97 11.01
C LEU A 286 -19.55 -10.44 12.25
N LYS A 287 -20.89 -10.54 12.20
CA LYS A 287 -21.70 -11.10 13.28
C LYS A 287 -21.34 -12.56 13.60
N ALA A 288 -21.06 -13.37 12.57
CA ALA A 288 -20.68 -14.77 12.74
C ALA A 288 -19.32 -14.95 13.45
N THR A 289 -18.48 -13.92 13.55
CA THR A 289 -17.21 -13.99 14.28
C THR A 289 -17.36 -13.85 15.80
N LEU A 290 -18.47 -13.29 16.27
CA LEU A 290 -18.68 -12.99 17.69
C LEU A 290 -18.52 -14.22 18.62
N PRO A 291 -19.04 -15.42 18.30
CA PRO A 291 -18.79 -16.61 19.10
C PRO A 291 -17.31 -16.97 19.20
N ILE A 292 -16.52 -16.74 18.15
CA ILE A 292 -15.09 -17.05 18.11
C ILE A 292 -14.36 -16.23 19.18
N TYR A 293 -14.55 -14.89 19.20
CA TYR A 293 -13.96 -14.00 20.21
C TYR A 293 -14.51 -14.24 21.62
N SER A 294 -15.70 -14.79 21.75
CA SER A 294 -16.28 -15.15 23.05
C SER A 294 -15.69 -16.44 23.61
N ASP A 295 -15.44 -17.42 22.76
CA ASP A 295 -14.91 -18.75 23.12
C ASP A 295 -13.38 -18.72 23.32
N LEU A 296 -12.67 -17.97 22.45
CA LEU A 296 -11.21 -17.91 22.44
C LEU A 296 -10.73 -16.68 23.26
N LYS A 297 -10.57 -16.87 24.57
CA LYS A 297 -9.99 -15.87 25.46
C LYS A 297 -8.55 -16.24 25.79
N HIS A 298 -7.61 -15.39 25.42
CA HIS A 298 -6.17 -15.59 25.64
C HIS A 298 -5.49 -14.24 25.87
N GLU A 299 -4.43 -14.21 26.68
CA GLU A 299 -3.70 -12.97 27.01
C GLU A 299 -3.04 -12.29 25.79
N ASN A 300 -2.68 -13.09 24.78
CA ASN A 300 -2.12 -12.57 23.53
C ASN A 300 -3.20 -12.29 22.47
N LEU A 301 -4.47 -12.61 22.67
CA LEU A 301 -5.54 -12.25 21.73
C LEU A 301 -6.02 -10.82 21.98
N ILE A 302 -6.25 -10.07 20.92
CA ILE A 302 -6.88 -8.75 21.01
C ILE A 302 -8.21 -8.82 21.78
N GLU A 303 -8.39 -7.94 22.75
CA GLU A 303 -9.54 -7.94 23.65
C GLU A 303 -10.76 -7.31 22.99
N LEU A 304 -11.83 -8.11 22.78
CA LEU A 304 -13.15 -7.62 22.36
C LEU A 304 -13.85 -6.98 23.59
N ILE A 305 -14.17 -5.69 23.47
CA ILE A 305 -14.84 -4.89 24.51
C ILE A 305 -16.35 -4.90 24.32
N GLU A 306 -16.82 -4.66 23.09
CA GLU A 306 -18.22 -4.51 22.74
C GLU A 306 -18.52 -5.01 21.34
N ALA A 307 -19.73 -5.50 21.12
CA ALA A 307 -20.25 -5.79 19.79
C ALA A 307 -21.74 -5.40 19.77
N LYS A 308 -22.14 -4.58 18.78
CA LYS A 308 -23.53 -4.11 18.69
C LYS A 308 -23.97 -3.78 17.28
N GLU A 309 -25.29 -3.80 17.09
CA GLU A 309 -25.93 -3.28 15.88
C GLU A 309 -25.96 -1.74 15.93
N ILE A 310 -25.67 -1.11 14.79
CA ILE A 310 -25.69 0.36 14.63
C ILE A 310 -26.40 0.68 13.32
N GLY A 311 -27.66 1.18 13.41
CA GLY A 311 -28.49 1.32 12.23
C GLY A 311 -28.65 -0.01 11.51
N ASP A 312 -28.38 -0.04 10.20
CA ASP A 312 -28.38 -1.25 9.39
C ASP A 312 -27.02 -1.98 9.38
N GLY A 313 -26.03 -1.52 10.17
CA GLY A 313 -24.71 -2.10 10.25
C GLY A 313 -24.38 -2.80 11.56
N PHE A 314 -23.15 -3.30 11.68
CA PHE A 314 -22.67 -3.97 12.87
C PHE A 314 -21.24 -3.56 13.20
N ALA A 315 -20.99 -3.24 14.47
CA ALA A 315 -19.67 -2.85 14.97
C ALA A 315 -19.15 -3.86 15.99
N MET A 316 -17.84 -4.13 15.93
CA MET A 316 -17.06 -4.77 16.98
C MET A 316 -15.98 -3.80 17.44
N VAL A 317 -15.90 -3.59 18.75
CA VAL A 317 -14.96 -2.66 19.38
C VAL A 317 -13.96 -3.45 20.19
N PHE A 318 -12.70 -3.25 19.86
CA PHE A 318 -11.57 -3.90 20.52
C PHE A 318 -10.75 -2.86 21.28
N LYS A 319 -10.09 -3.31 22.35
CA LYS A 319 -9.04 -2.52 22.97
C LYS A 319 -7.90 -2.31 21.98
N TRP A 320 -7.40 -1.09 21.88
CA TRP A 320 -6.27 -0.81 21.01
C TRP A 320 -5.05 -1.66 21.40
N ALA A 321 -4.45 -2.31 20.42
CA ALA A 321 -3.17 -2.98 20.57
C ALA A 321 -2.06 -2.07 20.02
N ASP A 322 -1.09 -1.73 20.87
CA ASP A 322 0.12 -1.05 20.44
C ASP A 322 1.04 -2.03 19.68
N GLY A 323 1.84 -1.50 18.78
CA GLY A 323 2.77 -2.27 17.98
C GLY A 323 2.46 -2.24 16.49
N ASP A 324 3.34 -2.90 15.73
CA ASP A 324 3.27 -2.98 14.29
C ASP A 324 2.81 -4.38 13.85
N CYS A 325 1.94 -4.44 12.84
CA CYS A 325 1.56 -5.70 12.18
C CYS A 325 2.73 -6.20 11.31
N MET A 326 3.01 -7.51 11.39
CA MET A 326 4.11 -8.14 10.64
C MET A 326 3.72 -8.59 9.22
N GLY A 327 2.50 -8.35 8.81
CA GLY A 327 2.00 -8.73 7.48
C GLY A 327 2.78 -8.08 6.32
N ARG A 328 2.74 -8.73 5.17
CA ARG A 328 3.42 -8.29 3.95
C ARG A 328 3.12 -6.85 3.54
N MET A 329 1.95 -6.32 3.92
CA MET A 329 1.55 -4.94 3.67
C MET A 329 2.41 -3.93 4.46
N TYR A 330 3.11 -4.41 5.52
CA TYR A 330 3.94 -3.60 6.41
C TYR A 330 5.40 -4.07 6.42
N PRO A 331 6.13 -4.03 5.28
CA PRO A 331 7.46 -4.61 5.15
C PRO A 331 8.51 -3.95 6.06
N ALA A 332 8.29 -2.71 6.50
CA ALA A 332 9.17 -2.03 7.43
C ALA A 332 9.12 -2.66 8.83
N ALA A 333 7.93 -3.01 9.31
CA ALA A 333 7.72 -3.69 10.58
C ALA A 333 8.40 -5.07 10.61
N TYR A 334 8.21 -5.87 9.55
CA TYR A 334 8.88 -7.17 9.43
C TYR A 334 10.40 -7.04 9.39
N ARG A 335 10.96 -6.11 8.60
CA ARG A 335 12.42 -5.87 8.58
C ARG A 335 12.97 -5.47 9.94
N ARG A 336 12.23 -4.70 10.73
CA ARG A 336 12.59 -4.36 12.10
C ARG A 336 12.51 -5.58 13.02
N PHE A 337 11.49 -6.41 12.87
CA PHE A 337 11.25 -7.60 13.66
C PHE A 337 12.36 -8.64 13.51
N ILE A 338 12.82 -8.94 12.31
CA ILE A 338 13.92 -9.91 12.10
C ILE A 338 15.27 -9.46 12.67
N GLN A 339 15.40 -8.17 13.06
CA GLN A 339 16.60 -7.60 13.67
C GLN A 339 16.59 -7.62 15.20
N ILE A 340 15.44 -7.91 15.85
CA ILE A 340 15.40 -8.05 17.30
C ILE A 340 16.13 -9.33 17.75
N PRO A 341 16.59 -9.41 19.03
CA PRO A 341 17.27 -10.59 19.55
C PRO A 341 16.49 -11.88 19.28
N ILE A 342 17.23 -12.96 19.03
CA ILE A 342 16.62 -14.27 18.72
C ILE A 342 15.71 -14.76 19.88
N ASN A 343 16.08 -14.45 21.12
CA ASN A 343 15.30 -14.84 22.29
C ASN A 343 13.95 -14.12 22.35
N ASP A 344 13.88 -12.86 21.89
CA ASP A 344 12.62 -12.13 21.85
C ASP A 344 11.70 -12.72 20.76
N ARG A 345 12.26 -13.14 19.62
CA ARG A 345 11.50 -13.85 18.58
C ARG A 345 11.04 -15.24 19.03
N LEU A 346 11.84 -15.93 19.85
CA LEU A 346 11.44 -17.20 20.49
C LEU A 346 10.28 -16.99 21.47
N ALA A 347 10.27 -15.88 22.22
CA ALA A 347 9.15 -15.53 23.09
C ALA A 347 7.87 -15.27 22.27
N VAL A 348 7.96 -14.53 21.16
CA VAL A 348 6.83 -14.33 20.25
C VAL A 348 6.30 -15.68 19.73
N PHE A 349 7.17 -16.60 19.34
CA PHE A 349 6.74 -17.93 18.88
C PHE A 349 6.10 -18.76 19.99
N SER A 350 6.60 -18.65 21.23
CA SER A 350 5.99 -19.28 22.41
C SER A 350 4.56 -18.76 22.68
N ASP A 351 4.35 -17.44 22.53
CA ASP A 351 3.03 -16.82 22.64
C ASP A 351 2.06 -17.39 21.59
N ILE A 352 2.54 -17.57 20.34
CA ILE A 352 1.76 -18.14 19.24
C ILE A 352 1.42 -19.62 19.52
N LEU A 353 2.39 -20.42 20.01
CA LEU A 353 2.16 -21.80 20.40
C LEU A 353 1.07 -21.90 21.47
N SER A 354 1.19 -21.12 22.55
CA SER A 354 0.21 -21.05 23.64
C SER A 354 -1.18 -20.68 23.14
N PHE A 355 -1.27 -19.70 22.24
CA PHE A 355 -2.55 -19.30 21.65
C PHE A 355 -3.16 -20.42 20.80
N LEU A 356 -2.39 -21.08 19.93
CA LEU A 356 -2.92 -22.16 19.09
C LEU A 356 -3.28 -23.42 19.89
N GLU A 357 -2.63 -23.70 21.02
CA GLU A 357 -3.09 -24.70 21.98
C GLU A 357 -4.44 -24.33 22.58
N CYS A 358 -4.66 -23.05 22.90
CA CYS A 358 -5.97 -22.56 23.33
C CYS A 358 -7.03 -22.76 22.24
N VAL A 359 -6.72 -22.45 20.99
CA VAL A 359 -7.61 -22.62 19.82
C VAL A 359 -8.08 -24.08 19.71
N VAL A 360 -7.14 -25.02 19.72
CA VAL A 360 -7.45 -26.46 19.62
C VAL A 360 -8.21 -26.95 20.83
N SER A 361 -7.86 -26.53 22.07
CA SER A 361 -8.56 -26.87 23.28
C SER A 361 -10.03 -26.47 23.29
N ARG A 362 -10.39 -25.46 22.50
CA ARG A 362 -11.76 -24.98 22.30
C ARG A 362 -12.42 -25.55 21.05
N ASN A 363 -11.80 -26.57 20.43
CA ASN A 363 -12.28 -27.27 19.26
C ASN A 363 -12.42 -26.37 18.02
N TYR A 364 -11.44 -25.42 17.83
CA TYR A 364 -11.33 -24.61 16.66
C TYR A 364 -10.10 -25.00 15.81
N VAL A 365 -10.16 -24.67 14.51
CA VAL A 365 -9.04 -24.64 13.58
C VAL A 365 -8.81 -23.20 13.15
N ALA A 366 -7.56 -22.76 13.16
CA ALA A 366 -7.15 -21.42 12.77
C ALA A 366 -7.01 -21.36 11.25
N ILE A 367 -8.06 -20.91 10.57
CA ILE A 367 -8.07 -20.63 9.14
C ILE A 367 -7.61 -19.20 8.93
N ASP A 368 -6.78 -18.95 7.91
CA ASP A 368 -6.21 -17.63 7.61
C ASP A 368 -5.36 -17.05 8.75
N PHE A 369 -4.66 -17.89 9.49
CA PHE A 369 -3.66 -17.43 10.45
C PHE A 369 -2.30 -17.28 9.77
N TYR A 370 -1.75 -16.08 9.82
CA TYR A 370 -0.50 -15.75 9.10
C TYR A 370 0.22 -14.55 9.78
N ASP A 371 1.30 -14.07 9.19
CA ASP A 371 2.07 -12.93 9.72
C ASP A 371 1.23 -11.64 9.88
N GLY A 372 0.18 -11.46 9.06
CA GLY A 372 -0.77 -10.36 9.18
C GLY A 372 -1.67 -10.43 10.41
N SER A 373 -1.83 -11.62 11.01
CA SER A 373 -2.58 -11.81 12.26
C SER A 373 -1.75 -11.52 13.51
N ILE A 374 -0.46 -11.15 13.36
CA ILE A 374 0.48 -10.99 14.47
C ILE A 374 0.96 -9.55 14.53
N MET A 375 0.76 -8.90 15.67
CA MET A 375 1.32 -7.59 15.99
C MET A 375 2.39 -7.72 17.07
N TYR A 376 3.44 -6.91 16.97
CA TYR A 376 4.51 -6.86 17.96
C TYR A 376 4.78 -5.43 18.43
N ASP A 377 4.65 -5.20 19.73
CA ASP A 377 5.03 -3.95 20.36
C ASP A 377 6.53 -3.94 20.67
N PHE A 378 7.28 -3.20 19.86
CA PHE A 378 8.74 -3.08 20.00
C PHE A 378 9.21 -2.28 21.23
N VAL A 379 8.30 -1.63 21.94
CA VAL A 379 8.62 -0.88 23.16
C VAL A 379 8.49 -1.77 24.38
N ASN A 380 7.40 -2.53 24.46
CA ASN A 380 7.05 -3.36 25.61
C ASN A 380 7.36 -4.85 25.41
N GLY A 381 7.80 -5.27 24.21
CA GLY A 381 8.09 -6.66 23.89
C GLY A 381 6.84 -7.56 23.91
N LYS A 382 5.65 -7.00 23.57
CA LYS A 382 4.39 -7.71 23.69
C LYS A 382 3.90 -8.19 22.33
N THR A 383 3.49 -9.47 22.26
CA THR A 383 2.79 -10.06 21.13
C THR A 383 1.28 -9.85 21.28
N THR A 384 0.60 -9.42 20.21
CA THR A 384 -0.86 -9.41 20.15
C THR A 384 -1.31 -10.12 18.87
N ILE A 385 -2.21 -11.08 19.01
CA ILE A 385 -2.84 -11.80 17.90
C ILE A 385 -4.18 -11.12 17.60
N CYS A 386 -4.47 -10.90 16.34
CA CYS A 386 -5.69 -10.27 15.85
C CYS A 386 -6.23 -11.02 14.62
N ASP A 387 -7.39 -10.59 14.13
CA ASP A 387 -8.01 -11.05 12.88
C ASP A 387 -8.21 -12.58 12.83
N ILE A 388 -8.97 -13.10 13.79
CA ILE A 388 -9.35 -14.52 13.90
C ILE A 388 -10.72 -14.81 13.28
N ASP A 389 -11.19 -13.94 12.42
CA ASP A 389 -12.55 -13.92 11.89
C ASP A 389 -12.94 -15.18 11.10
N LEU A 390 -11.96 -15.88 10.54
CA LEU A 390 -12.17 -17.06 9.71
C LEU A 390 -11.97 -18.40 10.46
N PHE A 391 -11.69 -18.36 11.76
CA PHE A 391 -11.57 -19.59 12.56
C PHE A 391 -12.88 -20.36 12.56
N ARG A 392 -12.81 -21.69 12.44
CA ARG A 392 -13.98 -22.55 12.39
C ARG A 392 -13.92 -23.65 13.46
N LYS A 393 -15.09 -24.14 13.91
CA LYS A 393 -15.14 -25.35 14.71
C LYS A 393 -14.69 -26.55 13.89
N GLN A 394 -13.85 -27.39 14.48
CA GLN A 394 -13.39 -28.63 13.85
C GLN A 394 -14.22 -29.84 14.26
N PRO A 395 -14.28 -30.92 13.45
CA PRO A 395 -13.70 -30.98 12.11
C PRO A 395 -14.51 -30.14 11.11
N CYS A 396 -13.83 -29.55 10.13
CA CYS A 396 -14.49 -28.92 8.99
C CYS A 396 -13.81 -29.34 7.68
N VAL A 397 -14.43 -29.05 6.58
CA VAL A 397 -13.91 -29.37 5.25
C VAL A 397 -13.68 -28.10 4.45
N ASN A 398 -12.73 -28.16 3.53
CA ASN A 398 -12.54 -27.10 2.56
C ASN A 398 -13.71 -27.13 1.56
N ASP A 399 -14.65 -26.20 1.71
CA ASP A 399 -15.85 -26.02 0.89
C ASP A 399 -15.66 -25.04 -0.26
N MET A 400 -14.46 -24.45 -0.42
CA MET A 400 -14.16 -23.39 -1.37
C MET A 400 -13.21 -23.83 -2.50
N GLY A 401 -12.48 -24.93 -2.31
CA GLY A 401 -11.39 -25.37 -3.18
C GLY A 401 -10.08 -24.64 -2.89
N HIS A 402 -10.05 -23.33 -3.04
CA HIS A 402 -8.96 -22.48 -2.56
C HIS A 402 -9.48 -21.62 -1.42
N MET A 403 -9.04 -21.94 -0.20
CA MET A 403 -9.48 -21.22 0.99
C MET A 403 -8.85 -19.82 1.03
N TRP A 404 -9.51 -18.89 1.69
CA TRP A 404 -8.93 -17.58 1.93
C TRP A 404 -7.70 -17.68 2.82
N GLY A 405 -6.75 -16.78 2.59
CA GLY A 405 -5.55 -16.71 3.40
C GLY A 405 -4.28 -16.43 2.58
N SER A 406 -3.18 -16.26 3.30
CA SER A 406 -1.87 -16.09 2.69
C SER A 406 -1.28 -17.43 2.25
N SER A 407 -1.11 -17.65 0.95
CA SER A 407 -0.57 -18.89 0.36
C SER A 407 0.78 -19.33 0.94
N ARG A 408 1.53 -18.42 1.57
CA ARG A 408 2.80 -18.74 2.24
C ARG A 408 2.63 -19.58 3.50
N PHE A 409 1.43 -19.52 4.11
CA PHE A 409 1.09 -20.19 5.36
C PHE A 409 0.10 -21.34 5.17
N GLN A 410 -0.55 -21.40 4.01
CA GLN A 410 -1.55 -22.39 3.69
C GLN A 410 -0.92 -23.77 3.40
N SER A 411 -1.57 -24.80 3.94
CA SER A 411 -1.26 -26.18 3.68
C SER A 411 -1.87 -26.66 2.35
N PRO A 412 -1.39 -27.77 1.76
CA PRO A 412 -1.94 -28.33 0.52
C PRO A 412 -3.44 -28.61 0.58
N GLU A 413 -3.98 -29.05 1.70
CA GLU A 413 -5.41 -29.32 1.88
C GLU A 413 -6.28 -28.07 1.79
N GLU A 414 -5.76 -26.90 2.11
CA GLU A 414 -6.48 -25.63 1.96
C GLU A 414 -6.66 -25.22 0.49
N HIS A 415 -5.99 -25.92 -0.43
CA HIS A 415 -6.14 -25.76 -1.88
C HIS A 415 -6.92 -26.91 -2.54
N GLN A 416 -7.47 -27.84 -1.77
CA GLN A 416 -8.16 -29.01 -2.29
C GLN A 416 -9.61 -29.06 -1.80
N LEU A 417 -10.56 -28.93 -2.72
CA LEU A 417 -12.00 -29.02 -2.41
C LEU A 417 -12.34 -30.35 -1.73
N GLY A 418 -13.05 -30.29 -0.61
CA GLY A 418 -13.49 -31.45 0.18
C GLY A 418 -12.42 -32.05 1.08
N ALA A 419 -11.23 -31.47 1.15
CA ALA A 419 -10.21 -31.92 2.09
C ALA A 419 -10.55 -31.58 3.53
N ASP A 420 -10.12 -32.44 4.47
CA ASP A 420 -10.28 -32.21 5.91
C ASP A 420 -9.38 -31.06 6.38
N ILE A 421 -9.97 -30.14 7.14
CA ILE A 421 -9.31 -28.98 7.76
C ILE A 421 -9.47 -29.14 9.27
N ASP A 422 -8.34 -29.36 9.95
CA ASP A 422 -8.30 -29.70 11.37
C ASP A 422 -6.99 -29.26 12.04
N GLU A 423 -6.70 -29.80 13.23
CA GLU A 423 -5.49 -29.51 14.00
C GLU A 423 -4.18 -29.77 13.21
N ILE A 424 -4.15 -30.79 12.31
CA ILE A 424 -2.96 -31.09 11.51
C ILE A 424 -2.71 -29.99 10.48
N THR A 425 -3.75 -29.32 10.00
CA THR A 425 -3.64 -28.12 9.18
C THR A 425 -2.95 -26.98 9.97
N ASN A 426 -3.30 -26.79 11.23
CA ASN A 426 -2.65 -25.79 12.09
C ASN A 426 -1.20 -26.13 12.42
N VAL A 427 -0.80 -27.39 12.45
CA VAL A 427 0.61 -27.79 12.57
C VAL A 427 1.41 -27.27 11.36
N TYR A 428 0.85 -27.35 10.15
CA TYR A 428 1.51 -26.78 8.96
C TYR A 428 1.65 -25.25 9.09
N THR A 429 0.60 -24.57 9.49
CA THR A 429 0.61 -23.12 9.71
C THR A 429 1.66 -22.71 10.75
N LEU A 430 1.81 -23.47 11.84
CA LEU A 430 2.88 -23.26 12.83
C LEU A 430 4.28 -23.39 12.21
N GLY A 431 4.51 -24.43 11.44
CA GLY A 431 5.77 -24.63 10.73
C GLY A 431 6.09 -23.48 9.77
N ALA A 432 5.09 -23.04 9.00
CA ALA A 432 5.24 -21.89 8.11
C ALA A 432 5.53 -20.59 8.89
N THR A 433 4.87 -20.39 10.04
CA THR A 433 5.12 -19.26 10.94
C THR A 433 6.54 -19.28 11.49
N ALA A 434 7.05 -20.45 11.93
CA ALA A 434 8.44 -20.58 12.36
C ALA A 434 9.44 -20.19 11.25
N PHE A 435 9.19 -20.61 10.00
CA PHE A 435 10.01 -20.17 8.87
C PHE A 435 9.91 -18.67 8.59
N ALA A 436 8.75 -18.05 8.81
CA ALA A 436 8.62 -16.60 8.72
C ALA A 436 9.45 -15.88 9.80
N LEU A 437 9.42 -16.36 11.04
CA LEU A 437 10.10 -15.72 12.17
C LEU A 437 11.62 -15.98 12.21
N PHE A 438 12.10 -17.14 11.74
CA PHE A 438 13.47 -17.59 11.92
C PHE A 438 14.21 -17.94 10.62
N GLY A 439 13.54 -17.91 9.46
CA GLY A 439 14.10 -18.25 8.16
C GLY A 439 13.80 -17.22 7.07
N GLU A 440 13.29 -16.07 7.39
CA GLU A 440 12.91 -15.01 6.43
C GLU A 440 11.98 -15.56 5.30
N TYR A 441 11.00 -16.39 5.68
CA TYR A 441 10.10 -17.15 4.78
C TYR A 441 10.79 -18.20 3.91
N ASN A 442 12.10 -18.38 4.04
CA ASN A 442 12.83 -19.37 3.29
C ASN A 442 12.86 -20.71 4.06
N ARG A 443 12.48 -21.79 3.39
CA ARG A 443 12.42 -23.14 3.98
C ARG A 443 13.71 -23.94 3.79
N THR A 444 14.84 -23.26 3.58
CA THR A 444 16.15 -23.91 3.43
C THR A 444 17.00 -23.77 4.69
N ARG A 445 17.91 -24.73 4.91
CA ARG A 445 18.78 -24.76 6.08
C ARG A 445 19.70 -23.54 6.17
N GLU A 446 20.16 -23.00 5.03
CA GLU A 446 21.09 -21.87 4.97
C GLU A 446 20.49 -20.58 5.56
N LYS A 447 19.18 -20.42 5.48
CA LYS A 447 18.46 -19.25 5.99
C LYS A 447 17.94 -19.43 7.43
N TRP A 448 17.93 -20.66 7.89
CA TRP A 448 17.43 -20.98 9.22
C TRP A 448 18.41 -20.55 10.33
N GLN A 449 17.93 -19.80 11.33
CA GLN A 449 18.76 -19.14 12.34
C GLN A 449 18.84 -19.89 13.65
N LEU A 450 18.14 -21.02 13.81
CA LEU A 450 18.16 -21.85 15.00
C LEU A 450 18.90 -23.19 14.78
N SER A 451 18.81 -24.11 15.74
CA SER A 451 19.48 -25.40 15.69
C SER A 451 18.97 -26.29 14.54
N ASP A 452 19.81 -27.29 14.13
CA ASP A 452 19.41 -28.30 13.13
C ASP A 452 18.21 -29.11 13.59
N LYS A 453 18.14 -29.44 14.86
CA LYS A 453 17.03 -30.20 15.43
C LYS A 453 15.69 -29.44 15.33
N LEU A 454 15.69 -28.13 15.58
CA LEU A 454 14.53 -27.28 15.40
C LEU A 454 14.15 -27.14 13.91
N PHE A 455 15.16 -27.09 13.01
CA PHE A 455 14.91 -27.11 11.58
C PHE A 455 14.20 -28.37 11.11
N GLU A 456 14.61 -29.56 11.58
CA GLU A 456 14.00 -30.84 11.26
C GLU A 456 12.53 -30.89 11.74
N ILE A 457 12.25 -30.43 12.97
CA ILE A 457 10.89 -30.36 13.53
C ILE A 457 9.98 -29.50 12.66
N VAL A 458 10.44 -28.29 12.28
CA VAL A 458 9.66 -27.34 11.48
C VAL A 458 9.49 -27.82 10.03
N THR A 459 10.53 -28.44 9.44
CA THR A 459 10.48 -29.02 8.10
C THR A 459 9.44 -30.14 8.04
N ARG A 460 9.36 -30.97 9.08
CA ARG A 460 8.34 -32.01 9.19
C ARG A 460 6.92 -31.42 9.30
N ALA A 461 6.76 -30.35 10.03
CA ALA A 461 5.47 -29.69 10.19
C ALA A 461 4.89 -29.14 8.86
N VAL A 462 5.75 -28.70 7.94
CA VAL A 462 5.34 -28.20 6.61
C VAL A 462 5.44 -29.27 5.52
N SER A 463 5.42 -30.57 5.88
CA SER A 463 5.34 -31.65 4.88
C SER A 463 4.03 -31.58 4.11
N ASP A 464 4.09 -31.77 2.78
CA ASP A 464 2.91 -31.86 1.93
C ASP A 464 2.02 -33.07 2.32
N ASP A 465 2.64 -34.17 2.73
CA ASP A 465 1.93 -35.33 3.27
C ASP A 465 1.58 -35.12 4.75
N ARG A 466 0.29 -35.00 5.05
CA ARG A 466 -0.25 -34.83 6.40
C ARG A 466 0.18 -35.93 7.37
N ALA A 467 0.37 -37.18 6.89
CA ALA A 467 0.78 -38.31 7.73
C ALA A 467 2.20 -38.14 8.30
N ASN A 468 3.05 -37.38 7.63
CA ASN A 468 4.43 -37.11 8.06
C ASN A 468 4.52 -35.97 9.10
N ARG A 469 3.48 -35.13 9.23
CA ARG A 469 3.47 -34.02 10.19
C ARG A 469 3.31 -34.52 11.62
N GLN A 470 3.60 -33.65 12.57
CA GLN A 470 3.09 -33.83 13.94
C GLN A 470 1.57 -33.89 13.88
N GLN A 471 0.94 -34.81 14.58
CA GLN A 471 -0.49 -35.07 14.50
C GLN A 471 -1.31 -34.13 15.41
N THR A 472 -0.65 -33.41 16.32
CA THR A 472 -1.26 -32.42 17.20
C THR A 472 -0.32 -31.23 17.41
N ILE A 473 -0.90 -30.07 17.72
CA ILE A 473 -0.16 -28.87 18.19
C ILE A 473 0.66 -29.24 19.42
N ARG A 474 0.09 -29.97 20.37
CA ARG A 474 0.77 -30.39 21.60
C ARG A 474 2.02 -31.25 21.29
N GLN A 475 1.94 -32.13 20.31
CA GLN A 475 3.11 -32.93 19.88
C GLN A 475 4.19 -31.99 19.34
N PHE A 476 3.83 -31.04 18.46
CA PHE A 476 4.77 -30.06 17.92
C PHE A 476 5.42 -29.25 19.05
N THR A 477 4.62 -28.69 19.97
CA THR A 477 5.11 -27.92 21.12
C THR A 477 6.10 -28.72 21.98
N ALA A 478 5.74 -29.96 22.34
CA ALA A 478 6.62 -30.81 23.15
C ALA A 478 7.97 -31.11 22.47
N GLU A 479 7.96 -31.38 21.17
CA GLU A 479 9.18 -31.61 20.38
C GLU A 479 10.00 -30.33 20.26
N TRP A 480 9.34 -29.18 20.04
CA TRP A 480 9.98 -27.87 19.96
C TRP A 480 10.70 -27.51 21.27
N GLU A 481 10.00 -27.59 22.39
CA GLU A 481 10.56 -27.31 23.74
C GLU A 481 11.72 -28.24 24.10
N ALA A 482 11.60 -29.52 23.78
CA ALA A 482 12.67 -30.50 24.02
C ALA A 482 13.92 -30.28 23.14
N ALA A 483 13.83 -29.46 22.09
CA ALA A 483 14.91 -29.17 21.16
C ALA A 483 15.56 -27.78 21.34
N GLN A 484 14.95 -26.92 22.17
CA GLN A 484 15.54 -25.64 22.61
C GLN A 484 16.68 -25.90 23.61
#